data_15d2f472783490b1b0226c36e34bfde3
#
_entry.id   15d2f472783490b1b0226c36e34bfde3
#
_cell.length_a   1.000
_cell.length_b   1.000
_cell.length_c   1.000
_cell.angle_alpha   90.00
_cell.angle_beta   90.00
_cell.angle_gamma   90.00
#
_symmetry.space_group_name_H-M   'P 1'
#
loop_
_entity.id
_entity.type
_entity.pdbx_description
1 polymer ?
#
loop_
_entity_poly.entity_id
_entity_poly.type
_entity_poly.pdbx_seq_one_letter_code
_entity_poly.pdbx_strand_id
1 'polypeptide(L)'
;MQQIYHSNAKTNVNNREQIQKCFSVSNQILAAQFNVSSQTISKWRNRDFRQDASCCPKNIEYALSDLETALVISIRRSSWLPLDEVFETLLEQNPTISRSSVYRCLVKNKLNKVPQEQKDKAKKFKAYQPGYLHIDVTYLPKFNGISSYLFVAIDRATRALYYQIYDDKTAQSTADFFDKCLAFFPFEITHILTDNGLEFTNRLIRSKKGNLCIKDSLLDSKCLDNNIEHRLTKPCTPKTNGMVERVNGTIKNNTILKTKYSSKMDMNVDLIQFLMYYNLNRRHGSLRKELNVKTPFQAIEKWFLLKPEIFKCNPQEFKNKILNLNQNISNLYQQRCETLQLLYYCF
;
A
#
# COMPACT_ATOMS: atom_id res chain seq x y z
N MET A 1 29.92 -21.89 -19.00
CA MET A 1 29.70 -20.66 -18.20
C MET A 1 30.86 -19.72 -18.50
N GLN A 2 30.58 -18.51 -18.98
CA GLN A 2 31.60 -17.47 -19.13
C GLN A 2 31.98 -16.97 -17.74
N GLN A 3 33.24 -17.07 -17.36
CA GLN A 3 33.74 -16.62 -16.07
C GLN A 3 33.86 -15.07 -16.11
N ILE A 4 33.12 -14.38 -15.25
CA ILE A 4 33.21 -12.92 -15.12
C ILE A 4 34.41 -12.60 -14.24
N TYR A 5 35.42 -11.96 -14.82
CA TYR A 5 36.59 -11.49 -14.07
C TYR A 5 36.35 -10.09 -13.50
N HIS A 6 36.93 -9.81 -12.31
CA HIS A 6 36.98 -8.47 -11.80
C HIS A 6 37.77 -7.56 -12.76
N SER A 7 37.36 -6.30 -12.93
CA SER A 7 38.01 -5.33 -13.83
C SER A 7 39.52 -5.18 -13.61
N ASN A 8 40.00 -5.43 -12.38
CA ASN A 8 41.41 -5.39 -12.02
C ASN A 8 42.11 -6.75 -12.07
N ALA A 9 41.47 -7.79 -12.59
CA ALA A 9 42.10 -9.10 -12.70
C ALA A 9 43.14 -9.08 -13.82
N LYS A 10 44.41 -9.20 -13.46
CA LYS A 10 45.56 -9.25 -14.41
C LYS A 10 45.83 -10.62 -15.01
N THR A 11 45.18 -11.69 -14.53
CA THR A 11 45.32 -13.05 -15.03
C THR A 11 43.95 -13.69 -15.25
N ASN A 12 43.82 -14.41 -16.35
CA ASN A 12 42.64 -15.22 -16.65
C ASN A 12 42.98 -16.72 -16.47
N VAL A 13 42.02 -17.62 -16.61
CA VAL A 13 42.22 -19.07 -16.45
C VAL A 13 43.27 -19.61 -17.41
N ASN A 14 43.31 -19.14 -18.67
CA ASN A 14 44.28 -19.60 -19.67
C ASN A 14 45.71 -19.16 -19.31
N ASN A 15 45.89 -17.91 -18.87
CA ASN A 15 47.21 -17.43 -18.40
C ASN A 15 47.69 -18.23 -17.19
N ARG A 16 46.80 -18.55 -16.27
CA ARG A 16 47.10 -19.36 -15.07
C ARG A 16 47.48 -20.80 -15.43
N GLU A 17 46.81 -21.37 -16.44
CA GLU A 17 47.17 -22.68 -16.98
C GLU A 17 48.54 -22.68 -17.62
N GLN A 18 48.87 -21.67 -18.40
CA GLN A 18 50.20 -21.55 -19.01
C GLN A 18 51.30 -21.40 -17.93
N ILE A 19 51.02 -20.59 -16.90
CA ILE A 19 51.92 -20.41 -15.74
C ILE A 19 52.21 -21.74 -15.05
N GLN A 20 51.16 -22.58 -14.88
CA GLN A 20 51.28 -23.89 -14.26
C GLN A 20 52.05 -24.90 -15.14
N LYS A 21 51.90 -24.82 -16.48
CA LYS A 21 52.59 -25.73 -17.42
C LYS A 21 54.07 -25.40 -17.64
N CYS A 22 54.46 -24.17 -17.50
CA CYS A 22 55.81 -23.69 -17.79
C CYS A 22 56.76 -23.84 -16.57
N PHE A 23 57.00 -25.03 -16.10
CA PHE A 23 57.83 -25.29 -14.94
C PHE A 23 59.34 -24.97 -15.14
N SER A 24 59.86 -25.02 -16.37
CA SER A 24 61.26 -24.77 -16.69
C SER A 24 61.64 -23.30 -16.84
N VAL A 25 60.67 -22.40 -16.90
CA VAL A 25 60.87 -20.97 -17.10
C VAL A 25 60.92 -20.24 -15.74
N SER A 26 61.87 -19.32 -15.54
CA SER A 26 61.94 -18.58 -14.26
C SER A 26 60.73 -17.72 -14.00
N ASN A 27 60.38 -17.50 -12.72
CA ASN A 27 59.26 -16.64 -12.33
C ASN A 27 59.40 -15.21 -12.84
N GLN A 28 60.61 -14.68 -12.97
CA GLN A 28 60.88 -13.32 -13.47
C GLN A 28 60.53 -13.20 -14.95
N ILE A 29 60.88 -14.18 -15.77
CA ILE A 29 60.55 -14.18 -17.22
C ILE A 29 59.05 -14.26 -17.43
N LEU A 30 58.33 -15.16 -16.71
CA LEU A 30 56.89 -15.24 -16.77
C LEU A 30 56.18 -14.02 -16.25
N ALA A 31 56.73 -13.38 -15.20
CA ALA A 31 56.22 -12.14 -14.66
C ALA A 31 56.24 -11.00 -15.69
N ALA A 32 57.33 -10.90 -16.44
CA ALA A 32 57.47 -9.93 -17.55
C ALA A 32 56.51 -10.26 -18.69
N GLN A 33 56.41 -11.54 -19.09
CA GLN A 33 55.55 -12.03 -20.18
C GLN A 33 54.03 -11.76 -19.91
N PHE A 34 53.58 -12.00 -18.70
CA PHE A 34 52.17 -11.84 -18.34
C PHE A 34 51.86 -10.48 -17.68
N ASN A 35 52.84 -9.60 -17.59
CA ASN A 35 52.75 -8.27 -16.95
C ASN A 35 52.13 -8.36 -15.52
N VAL A 36 52.70 -9.23 -14.69
CA VAL A 36 52.31 -9.45 -13.30
C VAL A 36 53.54 -9.56 -12.41
N SER A 37 53.37 -9.48 -11.09
CA SER A 37 54.53 -9.68 -10.17
C SER A 37 54.99 -11.13 -10.14
N SER A 38 56.29 -11.37 -9.85
CA SER A 38 56.84 -12.71 -9.63
C SER A 38 56.14 -13.48 -8.51
N GLN A 39 55.64 -12.76 -7.51
CA GLN A 39 54.82 -13.31 -6.43
C GLN A 39 53.49 -13.88 -6.97
N THR A 40 52.87 -13.19 -7.94
CA THR A 40 51.64 -13.69 -8.60
C THR A 40 51.93 -14.97 -9.37
N ILE A 41 53.06 -15.07 -10.06
CA ILE A 41 53.47 -16.29 -10.75
C ILE A 41 53.68 -17.42 -9.75
N SER A 42 54.46 -17.20 -8.67
CA SER A 42 54.66 -18.20 -7.61
C SER A 42 53.34 -18.65 -6.98
N LYS A 43 52.42 -17.73 -6.73
CA LYS A 43 51.07 -18.04 -6.21
C LYS A 43 50.29 -18.97 -7.12
N TRP A 44 50.33 -18.74 -8.42
CA TRP A 44 49.60 -19.59 -9.37
C TRP A 44 50.28 -20.91 -9.68
N ARG A 45 51.60 -20.98 -9.57
CA ARG A 45 52.33 -22.26 -9.67
C ARG A 45 52.03 -23.22 -8.51
N ASN A 46 51.87 -22.65 -7.30
CA ASN A 46 51.67 -23.44 -6.08
C ASN A 46 50.20 -23.76 -5.78
N ARG A 47 49.28 -23.42 -6.69
CA ARG A 47 47.84 -23.73 -6.53
C ARG A 47 47.43 -24.91 -7.37
N ASP A 48 46.63 -25.77 -6.77
CA ASP A 48 46.07 -26.95 -7.45
C ASP A 48 44.90 -26.61 -8.39
N PHE A 49 44.33 -25.42 -8.25
CA PHE A 49 43.19 -24.94 -9.03
C PHE A 49 43.46 -23.58 -9.70
N ARG A 50 42.79 -23.33 -10.86
CA ARG A 50 43.00 -22.15 -11.70
C ARG A 50 41.95 -21.07 -11.50
N GLN A 51 40.87 -21.40 -10.80
CA GLN A 51 39.78 -20.49 -10.54
C GLN A 51 40.09 -19.56 -9.36
N ASP A 52 39.37 -18.43 -9.27
CA ASP A 52 39.47 -17.57 -8.10
C ASP A 52 38.83 -18.23 -6.88
N ALA A 53 39.50 -18.16 -5.74
CA ALA A 53 38.93 -18.63 -4.48
C ALA A 53 37.80 -17.70 -4.02
N SER A 54 36.85 -18.26 -3.32
CA SER A 54 35.79 -17.44 -2.70
C SER A 54 36.40 -16.39 -1.77
N CYS A 55 35.91 -15.16 -1.87
CA CYS A 55 36.26 -14.06 -0.97
C CYS A 55 35.56 -14.17 0.41
N CYS A 56 34.66 -15.14 0.57
CA CYS A 56 33.97 -15.33 1.83
C CYS A 56 34.91 -15.92 2.90
N PRO A 57 34.91 -15.40 4.11
CA PRO A 57 35.63 -16.00 5.24
C PRO A 57 35.20 -17.48 5.43
N LYS A 58 36.14 -18.35 5.70
CA LYS A 58 35.84 -19.79 5.95
C LYS A 58 35.10 -19.96 7.28
N ASN A 59 35.43 -19.19 8.27
CA ASN A 59 34.77 -19.15 9.57
C ASN A 59 34.06 -17.82 9.73
N ILE A 60 32.76 -17.85 9.83
CA ILE A 60 31.93 -16.68 10.10
C ILE A 60 31.36 -16.85 11.51
N GLU A 61 31.76 -15.99 12.43
CA GLU A 61 31.11 -15.90 13.73
C GLU A 61 29.75 -15.24 13.57
N TYR A 62 28.70 -15.97 13.93
CA TYR A 62 27.35 -15.46 13.92
C TYR A 62 27.05 -14.76 15.22
N ALA A 63 26.37 -13.62 15.17
CA ALA A 63 25.98 -12.84 16.35
C ALA A 63 24.92 -13.52 17.21
N LEU A 64 24.30 -14.62 16.76
CA LEU A 64 23.38 -15.44 17.51
C LEU A 64 24.07 -16.76 17.87
N SER A 65 23.99 -17.17 19.13
CA SER A 65 24.35 -18.50 19.58
C SER A 65 23.46 -19.58 18.96
N ASP A 66 23.87 -20.83 19.05
CA ASP A 66 23.07 -21.95 18.54
C ASP A 66 21.71 -22.05 19.23
N LEU A 67 21.66 -21.74 20.53
CA LEU A 67 20.43 -21.76 21.34
C LEU A 67 19.48 -20.64 20.91
N GLU A 68 19.96 -19.43 20.72
CA GLU A 68 19.17 -18.31 20.21
C GLU A 68 18.68 -18.56 18.77
N THR A 69 19.52 -19.14 17.94
CA THR A 69 19.15 -19.56 16.60
C THR A 69 18.00 -20.58 16.64
N ALA A 70 18.09 -21.60 17.51
CA ALA A 70 17.04 -22.58 17.68
C ALA A 70 15.73 -21.94 18.18
N LEU A 71 15.84 -20.99 19.11
CA LEU A 71 14.68 -20.24 19.63
C LEU A 71 14.01 -19.39 18.54
N VAL A 72 14.77 -18.64 17.76
CA VAL A 72 14.26 -17.87 16.60
C VAL A 72 13.48 -18.78 15.65
N ILE A 73 14.06 -19.93 15.29
CA ILE A 73 13.46 -20.89 14.38
C ILE A 73 12.17 -21.47 14.98
N SER A 74 12.18 -21.83 16.26
CA SER A 74 11.03 -22.40 16.96
C SER A 74 9.87 -21.42 17.03
N ILE A 75 10.10 -20.19 17.50
CA ILE A 75 9.09 -19.12 17.55
C ILE A 75 8.51 -18.89 16.14
N ARG A 76 9.37 -18.74 15.13
CA ARG A 76 8.93 -18.44 13.77
C ARG A 76 8.11 -19.56 13.14
N ARG A 77 8.49 -20.83 13.36
CA ARG A 77 7.76 -22.00 12.85
C ARG A 77 6.42 -22.23 13.53
N SER A 78 6.35 -22.00 14.84
CA SER A 78 5.12 -22.25 15.60
C SER A 78 4.07 -21.17 15.37
N SER A 79 4.48 -19.89 15.27
CA SER A 79 3.57 -18.74 15.26
C SER A 79 3.49 -17.98 13.94
N TRP A 80 4.52 -18.06 13.11
CA TRP A 80 4.71 -17.25 11.90
C TRP A 80 4.63 -15.73 12.18
N LEU A 81 4.96 -15.31 13.41
CA LEU A 81 5.00 -13.91 13.82
C LEU A 81 5.91 -13.09 12.88
N PRO A 82 5.57 -11.81 12.60
CA PRO A 82 6.45 -10.90 11.88
C PRO A 82 7.85 -10.81 12.49
N LEU A 83 8.85 -10.43 11.69
CA LEU A 83 10.24 -10.28 12.16
C LEU A 83 10.36 -9.42 13.41
N ASP A 84 9.62 -8.31 13.45
CA ASP A 84 9.71 -7.35 14.55
C ASP A 84 9.16 -7.95 15.85
N GLU A 85 8.07 -8.70 15.80
CA GLU A 85 7.52 -9.38 16.98
C GLU A 85 8.44 -10.52 17.47
N VAL A 86 9.06 -11.27 16.55
CA VAL A 86 10.08 -12.28 16.93
C VAL A 86 11.30 -11.61 17.57
N PHE A 87 11.73 -10.46 17.04
CA PHE A 87 12.83 -9.69 17.59
C PHE A 87 12.51 -9.13 18.98
N GLU A 88 11.35 -8.53 19.18
CA GLU A 88 10.87 -8.02 20.48
C GLU A 88 10.84 -9.12 21.55
N THR A 89 10.31 -10.28 21.21
CA THR A 89 10.29 -11.44 22.13
C THR A 89 11.68 -11.87 22.57
N LEU A 90 12.68 -11.75 21.70
CA LEU A 90 14.06 -12.12 21.99
C LEU A 90 14.80 -11.05 22.78
N LEU A 91 14.46 -9.77 22.58
CA LEU A 91 15.04 -8.64 23.33
C LEU A 91 14.79 -8.76 24.84
N GLU A 92 13.66 -9.32 25.26
CA GLU A 92 13.36 -9.57 26.68
C GLU A 92 14.36 -10.54 27.33
N GLN A 93 14.93 -11.47 26.54
CA GLN A 93 15.88 -12.47 27.03
C GLN A 93 17.34 -12.07 26.83
N ASN A 94 17.64 -11.40 25.73
CA ASN A 94 18.98 -10.90 25.41
C ASN A 94 18.93 -9.50 24.78
N PRO A 95 19.16 -8.44 25.57
CA PRO A 95 19.13 -7.05 25.10
C PRO A 95 20.20 -6.71 24.04
N THR A 96 21.23 -7.56 23.84
CA THR A 96 22.31 -7.32 22.89
C THR A 96 22.00 -7.82 21.46
N ILE A 97 20.89 -8.54 21.27
CA ILE A 97 20.49 -9.05 19.97
C ILE A 97 20.13 -7.90 19.03
N SER A 98 20.59 -7.99 17.78
CA SER A 98 20.20 -7.04 16.75
C SER A 98 19.09 -7.60 15.85
N ARG A 99 18.17 -6.74 15.40
CA ARG A 99 17.13 -7.08 14.42
C ARG A 99 17.72 -7.70 13.14
N SER A 100 18.90 -7.20 12.71
CA SER A 100 19.59 -7.69 11.53
C SER A 100 20.13 -9.11 11.70
N SER A 101 20.55 -9.52 12.91
CA SER A 101 20.99 -10.89 13.16
C SER A 101 19.82 -11.87 13.14
N VAL A 102 18.66 -11.49 13.71
CA VAL A 102 17.42 -12.28 13.64
C VAL A 102 16.98 -12.44 12.18
N TYR A 103 16.97 -11.36 11.39
CA TYR A 103 16.63 -11.42 9.97
C TYR A 103 17.54 -12.37 9.18
N ARG A 104 18.88 -12.26 9.37
CA ARG A 104 19.84 -13.15 8.71
C ARG A 104 19.65 -14.61 9.10
N CYS A 105 19.33 -14.88 10.38
CA CYS A 105 18.98 -16.22 10.84
C CYS A 105 17.75 -16.77 10.09
N LEU A 106 16.69 -15.97 9.99
CA LEU A 106 15.47 -16.37 9.25
C LEU A 106 15.74 -16.60 7.75
N VAL A 107 16.57 -15.77 7.11
CA VAL A 107 16.97 -15.95 5.71
C VAL A 107 17.77 -17.24 5.51
N LYS A 108 18.78 -17.49 6.35
CA LYS A 108 19.61 -18.70 6.32
C LYS A 108 18.75 -19.97 6.43
N ASN A 109 17.71 -19.93 7.26
CA ASN A 109 16.81 -21.06 7.49
C ASN A 109 15.56 -21.08 6.56
N LYS A 110 15.49 -20.20 5.54
CA LYS A 110 14.36 -20.05 4.60
C LYS A 110 13.02 -19.74 5.28
N LEU A 111 13.06 -19.08 6.44
CA LEU A 111 11.89 -18.71 7.24
C LEU A 111 11.54 -17.21 7.15
N ASN A 112 12.23 -16.45 6.32
CA ASN A 112 11.98 -15.04 6.09
C ASN A 112 10.65 -14.76 5.36
N LYS A 113 10.10 -15.76 4.68
CA LYS A 113 8.80 -15.68 4.00
C LYS A 113 7.84 -16.70 4.61
N VAL A 114 6.59 -16.28 4.81
CA VAL A 114 5.51 -17.19 5.22
C VAL A 114 5.23 -18.16 4.05
N PRO A 115 5.16 -19.48 4.25
CA PRO A 115 4.80 -20.43 3.23
C PRO A 115 3.45 -20.11 2.57
N GLN A 116 3.30 -20.44 1.28
CA GLN A 116 2.07 -20.13 0.53
C GLN A 116 0.85 -20.82 1.15
N GLU A 117 0.99 -22.05 1.61
CA GLU A 117 -0.06 -22.82 2.29
C GLU A 117 -0.61 -22.12 3.56
N GLN A 118 0.25 -21.41 4.27
CA GLN A 118 -0.15 -20.62 5.44
C GLN A 118 -0.81 -19.29 5.05
N LYS A 119 -0.40 -18.70 3.91
CA LYS A 119 -1.06 -17.52 3.35
C LYS A 119 -2.44 -17.83 2.81
N ASP A 120 -2.64 -19.01 2.27
CA ASP A 120 -3.92 -19.46 1.72
C ASP A 120 -4.94 -19.78 2.83
N LYS A 121 -4.48 -20.07 4.06
CA LYS A 121 -5.33 -20.14 5.27
C LYS A 121 -5.77 -18.76 5.79
N ALA A 122 -5.03 -17.69 5.51
CA ALA A 122 -5.54 -16.34 5.69
C ALA A 122 -6.74 -16.20 4.76
N LYS A 123 -7.95 -16.09 5.34
CA LYS A 123 -9.24 -16.03 4.63
C LYS A 123 -9.08 -15.20 3.37
N LYS A 124 -9.17 -15.84 2.19
CA LYS A 124 -9.29 -15.14 0.91
C LYS A 124 -10.41 -14.13 1.08
N PHE A 125 -10.11 -12.87 0.82
CA PHE A 125 -11.15 -11.85 0.79
C PHE A 125 -12.25 -12.36 -0.13
N LYS A 126 -13.46 -12.54 0.43
CA LYS A 126 -14.62 -13.00 -0.32
C LYS A 126 -14.77 -12.07 -1.52
N ALA A 127 -14.81 -12.62 -2.73
CA ALA A 127 -15.05 -11.84 -3.93
C ALA A 127 -16.44 -11.24 -3.81
N TYR A 128 -16.53 -9.92 -3.91
CA TYR A 128 -17.80 -9.19 -3.92
C TYR A 128 -18.01 -8.62 -5.32
N GLN A 129 -19.26 -8.56 -5.74
CA GLN A 129 -19.66 -7.76 -6.88
C GLN A 129 -19.73 -6.27 -6.49
N PRO A 130 -19.77 -5.33 -7.46
CA PRO A 130 -19.99 -3.91 -7.18
C PRO A 130 -21.18 -3.67 -6.28
N GLY A 131 -21.10 -2.59 -5.47
CA GLY A 131 -22.16 -2.23 -4.54
C GLY A 131 -21.83 -2.49 -3.07
N TYR A 132 -20.61 -2.89 -2.73
CA TYR A 132 -20.12 -2.96 -1.36
C TYR A 132 -19.21 -1.77 -1.07
N LEU A 133 -19.74 -0.75 -0.41
CA LEU A 133 -18.99 0.47 -0.08
C LEU A 133 -18.31 0.38 1.30
N HIS A 134 -17.08 0.83 1.38
CA HIS A 134 -16.42 1.19 2.63
C HIS A 134 -16.48 2.70 2.78
N ILE A 135 -17.01 3.19 3.89
CA ILE A 135 -17.14 4.63 4.18
C ILE A 135 -16.33 4.97 5.43
N ASP A 136 -15.67 6.12 5.39
CA ASP A 136 -14.86 6.65 6.49
C ASP A 136 -14.83 8.18 6.43
N VAL A 137 -14.49 8.81 7.55
CA VAL A 137 -14.33 10.26 7.66
C VAL A 137 -12.93 10.59 8.13
N THR A 138 -12.29 11.53 7.43
CA THR A 138 -10.95 11.97 7.80
C THR A 138 -10.88 13.48 7.96
N TYR A 139 -10.03 13.94 8.89
CA TYR A 139 -9.80 15.37 9.13
C TYR A 139 -9.00 15.99 8.01
N LEU A 140 -9.39 17.21 7.64
CA LEU A 140 -8.69 18.08 6.72
C LEU A 140 -7.94 19.19 7.48
N PRO A 141 -6.96 19.86 6.84
CA PRO A 141 -6.35 21.06 7.42
C PRO A 141 -7.36 22.11 7.79
N LYS A 142 -7.11 22.83 8.88
CA LYS A 142 -7.94 23.96 9.29
C LYS A 142 -7.60 25.20 8.48
N PHE A 143 -8.64 25.93 8.06
CA PHE A 143 -8.51 27.25 7.45
C PHE A 143 -9.16 28.27 8.37
N ASN A 144 -8.43 29.31 8.78
CA ASN A 144 -8.88 30.33 9.72
C ASN A 144 -9.43 29.74 11.03
N GLY A 145 -8.83 28.66 11.52
CA GLY A 145 -9.28 27.98 12.74
C GLY A 145 -10.48 27.04 12.56
N ILE A 146 -11.14 27.06 11.38
CA ILE A 146 -12.32 26.26 11.10
C ILE A 146 -11.88 24.86 10.64
N SER A 147 -12.43 23.84 11.29
CA SER A 147 -12.24 22.44 10.93
C SER A 147 -13.10 22.05 9.73
N SER A 148 -12.62 21.15 8.90
CA SER A 148 -13.43 20.49 7.87
C SER A 148 -13.06 19.02 7.77
N TYR A 149 -13.95 18.25 7.19
CA TYR A 149 -13.91 16.79 7.17
C TYR A 149 -14.10 16.29 5.75
N LEU A 150 -13.33 15.27 5.38
CA LEU A 150 -13.50 14.58 4.10
C LEU A 150 -14.20 13.23 4.37
N PHE A 151 -15.43 13.13 3.89
CA PHE A 151 -16.15 11.87 3.83
C PHE A 151 -15.72 11.12 2.59
N VAL A 152 -15.37 9.85 2.73
CA VAL A 152 -14.79 9.02 1.67
C VAL A 152 -15.54 7.72 1.56
N ALA A 153 -15.95 7.35 0.36
CA ALA A 153 -16.55 6.06 0.02
C ALA A 153 -15.78 5.39 -1.10
N ILE A 154 -15.44 4.12 -0.92
CA ILE A 154 -14.78 3.30 -1.95
C ILE A 154 -15.54 1.99 -2.14
N ASP A 155 -15.85 1.67 -3.40
CA ASP A 155 -16.40 0.37 -3.72
C ASP A 155 -15.34 -0.73 -3.69
N ARG A 156 -15.72 -1.84 -3.09
CA ARG A 156 -14.78 -2.94 -2.84
C ARG A 156 -14.37 -3.69 -4.10
N ALA A 157 -15.28 -3.87 -5.06
CA ALA A 157 -15.04 -4.64 -6.28
C ALA A 157 -14.33 -3.83 -7.36
N THR A 158 -14.81 -2.62 -7.63
CA THR A 158 -14.31 -1.76 -8.69
C THR A 158 -13.17 -0.82 -8.24
N ARG A 159 -13.01 -0.60 -6.94
CA ARG A 159 -12.16 0.45 -6.35
C ARG A 159 -12.59 1.86 -6.75
N ALA A 160 -13.80 2.02 -7.28
CA ALA A 160 -14.36 3.33 -7.58
C ALA A 160 -14.47 4.16 -6.30
N LEU A 161 -14.06 5.41 -6.38
CA LEU A 161 -13.90 6.32 -5.26
C LEU A 161 -14.83 7.50 -5.41
N TYR A 162 -15.47 7.89 -4.31
CA TYR A 162 -16.17 9.15 -4.15
C TYR A 162 -15.83 9.78 -2.82
N TYR A 163 -15.77 11.08 -2.76
CA TYR A 163 -15.63 11.84 -1.53
C TYR A 163 -16.15 13.26 -1.64
N GLN A 164 -16.42 13.85 -0.49
CA GLN A 164 -16.89 15.22 -0.37
C GLN A 164 -16.43 15.87 0.93
N ILE A 165 -16.23 17.19 0.90
CA ILE A 165 -15.86 18.00 2.06
C ILE A 165 -17.12 18.45 2.77
N TYR A 166 -17.11 18.35 4.11
CA TYR A 166 -18.13 18.87 5.01
C TYR A 166 -17.48 19.73 6.09
N ASP A 167 -18.27 20.66 6.66
CA ASP A 167 -17.81 21.52 7.75
C ASP A 167 -17.97 20.86 9.13
N ASP A 168 -18.79 19.83 9.22
CA ASP A 168 -18.98 19.00 10.40
C ASP A 168 -19.01 17.50 10.06
N LYS A 169 -19.00 16.67 11.10
CA LYS A 169 -19.16 15.22 10.99
C LYS A 169 -20.36 14.73 11.80
N THR A 170 -21.49 15.30 11.53
CA THR A 170 -22.76 14.95 12.17
C THR A 170 -23.44 13.78 11.47
N ALA A 171 -24.45 13.19 12.12
CA ALA A 171 -25.30 12.18 11.50
C ALA A 171 -26.04 12.73 10.25
N GLN A 172 -26.34 14.04 10.24
CA GLN A 172 -26.98 14.70 9.10
C GLN A 172 -26.04 14.79 7.90
N SER A 173 -24.79 15.21 8.12
CA SER A 173 -23.75 15.24 7.07
C SER A 173 -23.46 13.85 6.53
N THR A 174 -23.49 12.83 7.38
CA THR A 174 -23.38 11.42 6.98
C THR A 174 -24.54 10.98 6.08
N ALA A 175 -25.77 11.37 6.45
CA ALA A 175 -26.97 11.03 5.67
C ALA A 175 -26.98 11.71 4.30
N ASP A 176 -26.57 12.98 4.22
CA ASP A 176 -26.41 13.71 2.96
C ASP A 176 -25.32 13.09 2.08
N PHE A 177 -24.17 12.73 2.69
CA PHE A 177 -23.10 12.03 1.96
C PHE A 177 -23.56 10.66 1.41
N PHE A 178 -24.36 9.94 2.19
CA PHE A 178 -24.93 8.66 1.74
C PHE A 178 -25.84 8.85 0.53
N ASP A 179 -26.75 9.84 0.55
CA ASP A 179 -27.62 10.15 -0.59
C ASP A 179 -26.78 10.49 -1.85
N LYS A 180 -25.70 11.26 -1.67
CA LYS A 180 -24.79 11.56 -2.77
C LYS A 180 -24.04 10.32 -3.27
N CYS A 181 -23.71 9.36 -2.42
CA CYS A 181 -23.16 8.08 -2.85
C CYS A 181 -24.16 7.29 -3.69
N LEU A 182 -25.43 7.25 -3.27
CA LEU A 182 -26.50 6.62 -4.06
C LEU A 182 -26.64 7.24 -5.46
N ALA A 183 -26.51 8.57 -5.57
CA ALA A 183 -26.57 9.27 -6.84
C ALA A 183 -25.32 9.13 -7.70
N PHE A 184 -24.15 9.00 -7.07
CA PHE A 184 -22.84 9.00 -7.76
C PHE A 184 -22.50 7.65 -8.40
N PHE A 185 -22.59 6.55 -7.62
CA PHE A 185 -22.20 5.23 -8.13
C PHE A 185 -23.16 4.69 -9.18
N PRO A 186 -22.66 4.11 -10.28
CA PRO A 186 -23.48 3.67 -11.43
C PRO A 186 -24.20 2.33 -11.20
N PHE A 187 -24.00 1.70 -10.05
CA PHE A 187 -24.54 0.39 -9.69
C PHE A 187 -25.34 0.45 -8.39
N GLU A 188 -26.18 -0.57 -8.17
CA GLU A 188 -26.93 -0.73 -6.92
C GLU A 188 -25.98 -0.95 -5.74
N ILE A 189 -26.17 -0.18 -4.67
CA ILE A 189 -25.44 -0.35 -3.41
C ILE A 189 -26.22 -1.36 -2.58
N THR A 190 -25.55 -2.42 -2.15
CA THR A 190 -26.14 -3.50 -1.35
C THR A 190 -25.62 -3.54 0.08
N HIS A 191 -24.39 -3.05 0.29
CA HIS A 191 -23.76 -3.09 1.59
C HIS A 191 -22.94 -1.83 1.83
N ILE A 192 -22.96 -1.38 3.07
CA ILE A 192 -22.05 -0.32 3.56
C ILE A 192 -21.29 -0.86 4.77
N LEU A 193 -19.98 -0.61 4.81
CA LEU A 193 -19.15 -0.86 5.95
C LEU A 193 -18.58 0.47 6.47
N THR A 194 -18.88 0.79 7.73
CA THR A 194 -18.29 1.94 8.44
C THR A 194 -17.53 1.49 9.67
N ASP A 195 -16.77 2.39 10.27
CA ASP A 195 -16.32 2.21 11.65
C ASP A 195 -17.47 2.44 12.64
N ASN A 196 -17.15 2.45 13.94
CA ASN A 196 -18.11 2.62 15.01
C ASN A 196 -18.27 4.09 15.45
N GLY A 197 -17.93 5.05 14.59
CA GLY A 197 -18.09 6.47 14.87
C GLY A 197 -19.54 6.86 15.14
N LEU A 198 -19.75 7.84 16.04
CA LEU A 198 -21.09 8.32 16.40
C LEU A 198 -21.81 8.99 15.22
N GLU A 199 -21.07 9.45 14.24
CA GLU A 199 -21.59 9.96 12.97
C GLU A 199 -22.30 8.89 12.14
N PHE A 200 -21.89 7.61 12.30
CA PHE A 200 -22.43 6.48 11.53
C PHE A 200 -23.47 5.65 12.31
N THR A 201 -23.25 5.47 13.62
CA THR A 201 -24.09 4.50 14.36
C THR A 201 -24.27 4.88 15.83
N ASN A 202 -25.45 4.54 16.37
CA ASN A 202 -25.77 4.60 17.80
C ASN A 202 -25.64 3.24 18.49
N ARG A 203 -25.36 2.16 17.77
CA ARG A 203 -25.42 0.77 18.28
C ARG A 203 -24.49 0.48 19.46
N LEU A 204 -23.43 1.27 19.65
CA LEU A 204 -22.49 1.12 20.76
C LEU A 204 -22.71 2.13 21.90
N ILE A 205 -23.68 3.03 21.78
CA ILE A 205 -24.01 3.98 22.84
C ILE A 205 -24.70 3.23 23.96
N ARG A 206 -24.21 3.42 25.19
CA ARG A 206 -24.85 2.87 26.41
C ARG A 206 -25.54 3.98 27.17
N SER A 207 -26.75 3.70 27.65
CA SER A 207 -27.46 4.59 28.57
C SER A 207 -26.72 4.69 29.92
N LYS A 208 -27.04 5.67 30.75
CA LYS A 208 -26.53 5.77 32.13
C LYS A 208 -26.74 4.50 32.97
N LYS A 209 -27.73 3.67 32.61
CA LYS A 209 -28.03 2.38 33.23
C LYS A 209 -27.28 1.19 32.59
N GLY A 210 -26.35 1.44 31.66
CA GLY A 210 -25.55 0.39 31.00
C GLY A 210 -26.23 -0.32 29.81
N ASN A 211 -27.50 -0.04 29.53
CA ASN A 211 -28.23 -0.65 28.41
C ASN A 211 -27.79 -0.01 27.08
N LEU A 212 -27.68 -0.84 26.03
CA LEU A 212 -27.41 -0.35 24.66
C LEU A 212 -28.54 0.53 24.17
N CYS A 213 -28.21 1.56 23.35
CA CYS A 213 -29.17 2.40 22.69
C CYS A 213 -29.93 1.56 21.65
N ILE A 214 -31.27 1.56 21.76
CA ILE A 214 -32.16 0.80 20.83
C ILE A 214 -32.50 1.64 19.60
N LYS A 215 -32.23 2.95 19.62
CA LYS A 215 -32.59 3.88 18.55
C LYS A 215 -31.58 3.76 17.39
N ASP A 216 -32.07 3.44 16.22
CA ASP A 216 -31.27 3.45 15.00
C ASP A 216 -30.65 4.83 14.72
N SER A 217 -29.46 4.85 14.14
CA SER A 217 -28.88 6.09 13.63
C SER A 217 -29.62 6.53 12.36
N LEU A 218 -29.42 7.79 11.97
CA LEU A 218 -30.00 8.31 10.73
C LEU A 218 -29.49 7.52 9.50
N LEU A 219 -28.23 7.09 9.51
CA LEU A 219 -27.68 6.25 8.46
C LEU A 219 -28.31 4.86 8.46
N ASP A 220 -28.50 4.25 9.65
CA ASP A 220 -29.17 2.93 9.75
C ASP A 220 -30.57 2.98 9.15
N SER A 221 -31.37 4.01 9.47
CA SER A 221 -32.71 4.20 8.91
C SER A 221 -32.68 4.34 7.39
N LYS A 222 -31.79 5.20 6.85
CA LYS A 222 -31.64 5.37 5.40
C LYS A 222 -31.19 4.09 4.68
N CYS A 223 -30.31 3.32 5.30
CA CYS A 223 -29.90 2.03 4.76
C CYS A 223 -31.07 1.04 4.69
N LEU A 224 -31.89 1.02 5.73
CA LEU A 224 -33.10 0.18 5.78
C LEU A 224 -34.10 0.57 4.67
N ASP A 225 -34.36 1.88 4.52
CA ASP A 225 -35.29 2.40 3.50
C ASP A 225 -34.85 2.07 2.07
N ASN A 226 -33.54 1.90 1.86
CA ASN A 226 -32.94 1.54 0.56
C ASN A 226 -32.60 0.05 0.42
N ASN A 227 -33.00 -0.82 1.36
CA ASN A 227 -32.64 -2.25 1.39
C ASN A 227 -31.12 -2.50 1.38
N ILE A 228 -30.34 -1.65 2.05
CA ILE A 228 -28.88 -1.73 2.13
C ILE A 228 -28.47 -2.26 3.52
N GLU A 229 -27.62 -3.27 3.55
CA GLU A 229 -27.08 -3.78 4.79
C GLU A 229 -25.96 -2.88 5.34
N HIS A 230 -26.20 -2.23 6.47
CA HIS A 230 -25.17 -1.46 7.19
C HIS A 230 -24.40 -2.37 8.15
N ARG A 231 -23.11 -2.57 7.86
CA ARG A 231 -22.16 -3.36 8.64
C ARG A 231 -21.20 -2.45 9.38
N LEU A 232 -20.83 -2.84 10.59
CA LEU A 232 -19.82 -2.15 11.39
C LEU A 232 -18.52 -2.96 11.41
N THR A 233 -17.37 -2.28 11.49
CA THR A 233 -16.09 -2.93 11.74
C THR A 233 -16.10 -3.54 13.14
N LYS A 234 -15.48 -4.72 13.29
CA LYS A 234 -15.34 -5.34 14.61
C LYS A 234 -14.46 -4.45 15.49
N PRO A 235 -14.88 -4.16 16.73
CA PRO A 235 -14.06 -3.42 17.69
C PRO A 235 -12.66 -4.06 17.81
N CYS A 236 -11.62 -3.25 17.96
CA CYS A 236 -10.23 -3.67 18.09
C CYS A 236 -9.68 -4.53 16.95
N THR A 237 -10.29 -4.49 15.76
CA THR A 237 -9.83 -5.24 14.59
C THR A 237 -9.55 -4.29 13.41
N PRO A 238 -8.38 -3.61 13.38
CA PRO A 238 -8.07 -2.58 12.36
C PRO A 238 -8.05 -3.13 10.92
N LYS A 239 -7.91 -4.44 10.74
CA LYS A 239 -7.82 -5.08 9.41
C LYS A 239 -9.11 -5.00 8.56
N THR A 240 -10.26 -4.68 9.15
CA THR A 240 -11.54 -4.69 8.44
C THR A 240 -11.80 -3.43 7.62
N ASN A 241 -11.24 -2.26 8.01
CA ASN A 241 -11.40 -0.98 7.29
C ASN A 241 -10.16 -0.57 6.47
N GLY A 242 -9.15 -1.43 6.39
CA GLY A 242 -7.86 -1.14 5.76
C GLY A 242 -7.92 -0.71 4.28
N MET A 243 -9.06 -0.89 3.60
CA MET A 243 -9.24 -0.42 2.22
C MET A 243 -9.43 1.10 2.18
N VAL A 244 -10.38 1.62 2.95
CA VAL A 244 -10.65 3.06 2.98
C VAL A 244 -9.54 3.82 3.70
N GLU A 245 -8.93 3.26 4.75
CA GLU A 245 -7.74 3.84 5.40
C GLU A 245 -6.58 4.03 4.41
N ARG A 246 -6.31 3.02 3.58
CA ARG A 246 -5.31 3.12 2.51
C ARG A 246 -5.65 4.19 1.48
N VAL A 247 -6.92 4.32 1.13
CA VAL A 247 -7.39 5.36 0.21
C VAL A 247 -7.25 6.74 0.82
N ASN A 248 -7.62 6.92 2.09
CA ASN A 248 -7.42 8.17 2.84
C ASN A 248 -5.93 8.58 2.85
N GLY A 249 -5.03 7.63 3.14
CA GLY A 249 -3.59 7.86 3.02
C GLY A 249 -3.16 8.23 1.59
N THR A 250 -3.74 7.58 0.59
CA THR A 250 -3.46 7.89 -0.82
C THR A 250 -3.91 9.29 -1.21
N ILE A 251 -5.12 9.70 -0.82
CA ILE A 251 -5.64 11.06 -1.06
C ILE A 251 -4.72 12.06 -0.38
N LYS A 252 -4.47 11.92 0.92
CA LYS A 252 -3.62 12.84 1.69
C LYS A 252 -2.22 12.99 1.10
N ASN A 253 -1.56 11.90 0.76
CA ASN A 253 -0.19 11.92 0.23
C ASN A 253 -0.09 12.53 -1.17
N ASN A 254 -1.15 12.51 -1.97
CA ASN A 254 -1.12 13.05 -3.33
C ASN A 254 -1.71 14.46 -3.45
N THR A 255 -2.40 14.95 -2.41
CA THR A 255 -3.02 16.28 -2.38
C THR A 255 -2.59 17.03 -1.11
N ILE A 256 -3.26 16.80 0.01
CA ILE A 256 -3.25 17.58 1.25
C ILE A 256 -1.84 17.74 1.86
N LEU A 257 -1.03 16.68 1.85
CA LEU A 257 0.33 16.70 2.42
C LEU A 257 1.38 17.21 1.44
N LYS A 258 1.05 17.30 0.15
CA LYS A 258 1.96 17.68 -0.91
C LYS A 258 1.92 19.18 -1.21
N THR A 259 0.78 19.80 -1.02
CA THR A 259 0.51 21.19 -1.38
C THR A 259 0.07 21.99 -0.15
N LYS A 260 0.60 23.20 0.02
CA LYS A 260 0.07 24.18 0.99
C LYS A 260 -1.02 24.99 0.31
N TYR A 261 -2.25 24.82 0.74
CA TYR A 261 -3.38 25.55 0.18
C TYR A 261 -3.59 26.88 0.91
N SER A 262 -3.92 27.92 0.15
CA SER A 262 -4.29 29.22 0.68
C SER A 262 -5.75 29.30 1.13
N SER A 263 -6.60 28.44 0.59
CA SER A 263 -8.02 28.39 0.93
C SER A 263 -8.60 26.98 0.86
N LYS A 264 -9.77 26.78 1.51
CA LYS A 264 -10.56 25.55 1.37
C LYS A 264 -10.98 25.30 -0.07
N MET A 265 -11.20 26.38 -0.87
CA MET A 265 -11.55 26.27 -2.27
C MET A 265 -10.41 25.71 -3.12
N ASP A 266 -9.18 26.18 -2.93
CA ASP A 266 -8.00 25.69 -3.63
C ASP A 266 -7.80 24.19 -3.36
N MET A 267 -7.96 23.78 -2.09
CA MET A 267 -7.90 22.39 -1.69
C MET A 267 -9.01 21.55 -2.36
N ASN A 268 -10.23 22.10 -2.46
CA ASN A 268 -11.35 21.39 -3.09
C ASN A 268 -11.13 21.18 -4.60
N VAL A 269 -10.56 22.17 -5.29
CA VAL A 269 -10.20 22.02 -6.71
C VAL A 269 -9.22 20.86 -6.92
N ASP A 270 -8.15 20.83 -6.13
CA ASP A 270 -7.13 19.77 -6.23
C ASP A 270 -7.70 18.38 -5.87
N LEU A 271 -8.55 18.33 -4.84
CA LEU A 271 -9.25 17.10 -4.48
C LEU A 271 -10.15 16.60 -5.62
N ILE A 272 -10.94 17.45 -6.28
CA ILE A 272 -11.82 17.02 -7.38
C ILE A 272 -11.00 16.59 -8.61
N GLN A 273 -9.89 17.27 -8.92
CA GLN A 273 -8.96 16.83 -9.96
C GLN A 273 -8.36 15.46 -9.62
N PHE A 274 -8.00 15.25 -8.35
CA PHE A 274 -7.51 13.95 -7.90
C PHE A 274 -8.59 12.86 -7.96
N LEU A 275 -9.86 13.16 -7.66
CA LEU A 275 -10.98 12.23 -7.81
C LEU A 275 -11.13 11.74 -9.26
N MET A 276 -11.04 12.68 -10.20
CA MET A 276 -11.06 12.37 -11.64
C MET A 276 -9.87 11.48 -12.02
N TYR A 277 -8.66 11.86 -11.65
CA TYR A 277 -7.45 11.07 -11.91
C TYR A 277 -7.54 9.68 -11.30
N TYR A 278 -8.00 9.56 -10.05
CA TYR A 278 -8.10 8.30 -9.34
C TYR A 278 -9.03 7.31 -10.05
N ASN A 279 -10.22 7.73 -10.44
CA ASN A 279 -11.21 6.86 -11.06
C ASN A 279 -10.88 6.53 -12.53
N LEU A 280 -10.37 7.48 -13.29
CA LEU A 280 -10.20 7.31 -14.74
C LEU A 280 -8.78 6.86 -15.14
N ASN A 281 -7.75 7.27 -14.42
CA ASN A 281 -6.36 7.13 -14.85
C ASN A 281 -5.50 6.30 -13.91
N ARG A 282 -5.77 6.30 -12.59
CA ARG A 282 -4.92 5.62 -11.62
C ARG A 282 -4.95 4.11 -11.81
N ARG A 283 -3.73 3.53 -11.90
CA ARG A 283 -3.55 2.08 -12.05
C ARG A 283 -3.58 1.38 -10.70
N HIS A 284 -4.35 0.29 -10.61
CA HIS A 284 -4.50 -0.54 -9.42
C HIS A 284 -4.01 -1.97 -9.66
N GLY A 285 -2.97 -2.38 -8.91
CA GLY A 285 -2.41 -3.73 -9.03
C GLY A 285 -3.37 -4.84 -8.65
N SER A 286 -4.33 -4.57 -7.72
CA SER A 286 -5.38 -5.53 -7.36
C SER A 286 -6.35 -5.77 -8.51
N LEU A 287 -6.81 -4.72 -9.20
CA LEU A 287 -7.72 -4.84 -10.35
C LEU A 287 -7.08 -5.60 -11.51
N ARG A 288 -5.77 -5.45 -11.72
CA ARG A 288 -5.04 -6.25 -12.72
C ARG A 288 -5.08 -7.73 -12.39
N LYS A 289 -4.95 -8.11 -11.11
CA LYS A 289 -4.97 -9.51 -10.67
C LYS A 289 -6.38 -10.11 -10.67
N GLU A 290 -7.38 -9.32 -10.28
CA GLU A 290 -8.75 -9.78 -10.07
C GLU A 290 -9.56 -9.78 -11.37
N LEU A 291 -9.44 -8.74 -12.19
CA LEU A 291 -10.28 -8.48 -13.37
C LEU A 291 -9.50 -8.31 -14.67
N ASN A 292 -8.17 -8.32 -14.63
CA ASN A 292 -7.28 -8.00 -15.77
C ASN A 292 -7.53 -6.60 -16.37
N VAL A 293 -7.84 -5.62 -15.52
CA VAL A 293 -8.03 -4.21 -15.89
C VAL A 293 -7.11 -3.31 -15.06
N LYS A 294 -6.94 -2.07 -15.46
CA LYS A 294 -5.94 -1.16 -14.86
C LYS A 294 -6.56 -0.12 -13.93
N THR A 295 -7.72 0.41 -14.26
CA THR A 295 -8.34 1.56 -13.56
C THR A 295 -9.70 1.19 -12.99
N PRO A 296 -10.20 1.94 -11.98
CA PRO A 296 -11.56 1.76 -11.46
C PRO A 296 -12.64 1.87 -12.53
N PHE A 297 -12.49 2.83 -13.46
CA PHE A 297 -13.44 2.97 -14.56
C PHE A 297 -13.48 1.74 -15.46
N GLN A 298 -12.33 1.19 -15.84
CA GLN A 298 -12.27 -0.07 -16.61
C GLN A 298 -12.86 -1.26 -15.83
N ALA A 299 -12.74 -1.26 -14.49
CA ALA A 299 -13.40 -2.28 -13.69
C ALA A 299 -14.92 -2.13 -13.72
N ILE A 300 -15.46 -0.91 -13.70
CA ILE A 300 -16.89 -0.63 -13.87
C ILE A 300 -17.35 -1.14 -15.25
N GLU A 301 -16.65 -0.79 -16.33
CA GLU A 301 -16.97 -1.28 -17.69
C GLU A 301 -16.97 -2.81 -17.76
N LYS A 302 -15.96 -3.45 -17.17
CA LYS A 302 -15.85 -4.91 -17.15
C LYS A 302 -17.00 -5.56 -16.38
N TRP A 303 -17.39 -5.00 -15.24
CA TRP A 303 -18.52 -5.49 -14.46
C TRP A 303 -19.86 -5.25 -15.17
N PHE A 304 -20.01 -4.14 -15.87
CA PHE A 304 -21.19 -3.86 -16.68
C PHE A 304 -21.40 -4.90 -17.79
N LEU A 305 -20.29 -5.37 -18.41
CA LEU A 305 -20.37 -6.46 -19.40
C LEU A 305 -20.69 -7.82 -18.76
N LEU A 306 -20.24 -8.06 -17.51
CA LEU A 306 -20.45 -9.34 -16.83
C LEU A 306 -21.83 -9.44 -16.16
N LYS A 307 -22.34 -8.33 -15.62
CA LYS A 307 -23.59 -8.25 -14.84
C LYS A 307 -24.27 -6.90 -15.04
N PRO A 308 -24.87 -6.65 -16.19
CA PRO A 308 -25.53 -5.37 -16.48
C PRO A 308 -26.72 -5.10 -15.55
N GLU A 309 -27.37 -6.14 -15.03
CA GLU A 309 -28.56 -6.05 -14.17
C GLU A 309 -28.32 -5.33 -12.83
N ILE A 310 -27.07 -5.24 -12.36
CA ILE A 310 -26.77 -4.53 -11.11
C ILE A 310 -26.50 -3.03 -11.32
N PHE A 311 -26.51 -2.56 -12.58
CA PHE A 311 -26.19 -1.18 -12.92
C PHE A 311 -27.45 -0.34 -13.11
N LYS A 312 -27.45 0.87 -12.54
CA LYS A 312 -28.50 1.87 -12.67
C LYS A 312 -28.38 2.70 -13.95
N CYS A 313 -27.16 2.82 -14.46
CA CYS A 313 -26.86 3.61 -15.65
C CYS A 313 -25.62 3.06 -16.37
N ASN A 314 -25.42 3.49 -17.60
CA ASN A 314 -24.26 3.14 -18.41
C ASN A 314 -22.96 3.67 -17.79
N PRO A 315 -21.85 2.92 -17.83
CA PRO A 315 -20.54 3.40 -17.36
C PRO A 315 -20.12 4.76 -17.93
N GLN A 316 -20.51 5.08 -19.15
CA GLN A 316 -20.19 6.36 -19.76
C GLN A 316 -20.88 7.55 -19.06
N GLU A 317 -22.07 7.36 -18.52
CA GLU A 317 -22.73 8.38 -17.71
C GLU A 317 -21.98 8.64 -16.40
N PHE A 318 -21.44 7.60 -15.77
CA PHE A 318 -20.57 7.74 -14.61
C PHE A 318 -19.30 8.55 -14.93
N LYS A 319 -18.68 8.28 -16.08
CA LYS A 319 -17.54 9.05 -16.55
C LYS A 319 -17.91 10.53 -16.76
N ASN A 320 -19.03 10.79 -17.38
CA ASN A 320 -19.52 12.14 -17.62
C ASN A 320 -19.82 12.89 -16.30
N LYS A 321 -20.39 12.21 -15.30
CA LYS A 321 -20.59 12.78 -13.95
C LYS A 321 -19.27 13.27 -13.35
N ILE A 322 -18.20 12.45 -13.43
CA ILE A 322 -16.88 12.82 -12.92
C ILE A 322 -16.29 14.03 -13.67
N LEU A 323 -16.40 14.03 -15.00
CA LEU A 323 -15.89 15.12 -15.82
C LEU A 323 -16.65 16.44 -15.53
N ASN A 324 -17.96 16.38 -15.38
CA ASN A 324 -18.81 17.53 -15.03
C ASN A 324 -18.46 18.10 -13.65
N LEU A 325 -18.20 17.25 -12.63
CA LEU A 325 -17.75 17.71 -11.33
C LEU A 325 -16.45 18.51 -11.43
N ASN A 326 -15.49 18.01 -12.21
CA ASN A 326 -14.23 18.69 -12.42
C ASN A 326 -14.39 20.01 -13.16
N GLN A 327 -15.23 20.06 -14.19
CA GLN A 327 -15.50 21.26 -14.96
C GLN A 327 -16.21 22.33 -14.14
N ASN A 328 -17.24 21.96 -13.37
CA ASN A 328 -17.99 22.86 -12.51
C ASN A 328 -17.09 23.53 -11.47
N ILE A 329 -16.23 22.76 -10.79
CA ILE A 329 -15.35 23.33 -9.77
C ILE A 329 -14.27 24.22 -10.40
N SER A 330 -13.76 23.86 -11.58
CA SER A 330 -12.79 24.67 -12.31
C SER A 330 -13.40 26.02 -12.75
N ASN A 331 -14.64 26.01 -13.24
CA ASN A 331 -15.35 27.23 -13.62
C ASN A 331 -15.60 28.13 -12.42
N LEU A 332 -16.03 27.58 -11.28
CA LEU A 332 -16.23 28.32 -10.04
C LEU A 332 -14.94 28.96 -9.51
N TYR A 333 -13.83 28.22 -9.63
CA TYR A 333 -12.51 28.73 -9.25
C TYR A 333 -12.08 29.89 -10.13
N GLN A 334 -12.24 29.77 -11.44
CA GLN A 334 -11.88 30.81 -12.41
C GLN A 334 -12.71 32.07 -12.18
N GLN A 335 -14.03 31.98 -12.02
CA GLN A 335 -14.91 33.10 -11.70
C GLN A 335 -14.47 33.85 -10.45
N ARG A 336 -14.06 33.10 -9.42
CA ARG A 336 -13.56 33.71 -8.18
C ARG A 336 -12.24 34.44 -8.38
N CYS A 337 -11.32 33.90 -9.17
CA CYS A 337 -10.04 34.55 -9.49
C CYS A 337 -10.28 35.84 -10.27
N GLU A 338 -11.19 35.83 -11.23
CA GLU A 338 -11.58 37.02 -12.02
C GLU A 338 -12.22 38.09 -11.13
N THR A 339 -13.12 37.71 -10.21
CA THR A 339 -13.74 38.62 -9.26
C THR A 339 -12.70 39.26 -8.33
N LEU A 340 -11.72 38.49 -7.85
CA LEU A 340 -10.65 39.02 -6.99
C LEU A 340 -9.73 39.98 -7.76
N GLN A 341 -9.43 39.69 -9.04
CA GLN A 341 -8.68 40.59 -9.89
C GLN A 341 -9.43 41.92 -10.12
N LEU A 342 -10.73 41.85 -10.40
CA LEU A 342 -11.56 43.07 -10.56
C LEU A 342 -11.58 43.91 -9.29
N LEU A 343 -11.68 43.29 -8.11
CA LEU A 343 -11.61 44.02 -6.82
C LEU A 343 -10.23 44.65 -6.58
N TYR A 344 -9.16 44.04 -7.05
CA TYR A 344 -7.79 44.58 -6.93
C TYR A 344 -7.54 45.79 -7.85
N TYR A 345 -8.27 45.89 -8.97
CA TYR A 345 -8.20 47.05 -9.88
C TYR A 345 -9.17 48.23 -9.47
N CYS A 346 -10.06 47.99 -8.49
CA CYS A 346 -11.00 48.99 -8.01
C CYS A 346 -10.52 49.70 -6.72
N PHE A 347 -9.38 49.35 -6.18
CA PHE A 347 -8.69 50.00 -5.06
C PHE A 347 -7.28 50.43 -5.52
#